data_eff2bc799d14ace197247597e89ee4ef
#
_entry.id   eff2bc799d14ace197247597e89ee4ef
#
_cell.length_a   1.000
_cell.length_b   1.000
_cell.length_c   1.000
_cell.angle_alpha   90.00
_cell.angle_beta   90.00
_cell.angle_gamma   90.00
#
_symmetry.space_group_name_H-M   'P 1'
#
loop_
_entity.id
_entity.type
_entity.pdbx_description
1 polymer ?
#
loop_
_entity_poly.entity_id
_entity_poly.type
_entity_poly.pdbx_seq_one_letter_code
_entity_poly.pdbx_strand_id
1 'polypeptide(L)'
;GVDLMSDYVYELAKKHHSVRKFKDQPLSEDVVRKLVEAGQSASTSSYLQTSSIIGVEDPEIKAQLKEVSGQHYVVDNGYLFVFVLDYYRHSLINEGVEPHMETSFESAEGLLVGAIDVALVSENIALAAEDMGYGIVYLGSLRNDVGRVREILDLPEYAFPLFGMAVGEPAEDENGSPKPRLPFEHIFHKNVYNSNKAQQKETLNAYDQMVSKYYQDRTNGVRNETWSQQVAGFLSGKARLDMLEQLNKAGLMKR
;
A
#
# COMPACT_ATOMS: atom_id res chain seq x y z
N GLY A 1 13.25 -0.69 -36.76
CA GLY A 1 13.89 -0.40 -35.49
C GLY A 1 14.06 -1.66 -34.67
N VAL A 2 15.24 -1.90 -34.20
CA VAL A 2 15.48 -3.08 -33.35
C VAL A 2 14.82 -2.79 -32.00
N ASP A 3 13.82 -3.57 -31.68
CA ASP A 3 13.15 -3.47 -30.40
C ASP A 3 14.02 -4.20 -29.38
N LEU A 4 14.98 -3.46 -28.82
CA LEU A 4 15.92 -3.99 -27.81
C LEU A 4 15.37 -3.90 -26.40
N MET A 5 14.21 -3.25 -26.22
CA MET A 5 13.60 -3.05 -24.92
C MET A 5 12.50 -4.08 -24.67
N SER A 6 12.55 -4.68 -23.48
CA SER A 6 11.48 -5.54 -23.01
C SER A 6 10.35 -4.68 -22.43
N ASP A 7 9.09 -5.08 -22.64
CA ASP A 7 7.93 -4.54 -21.98
C ASP A 7 7.41 -5.46 -20.88
N TYR A 8 8.24 -6.36 -20.40
CA TYR A 8 7.89 -7.39 -19.43
C TYR A 8 7.25 -6.80 -18.16
N VAL A 9 7.87 -5.75 -17.59
CA VAL A 9 7.35 -5.10 -16.38
C VAL A 9 6.01 -4.41 -16.66
N TYR A 10 5.88 -3.80 -17.85
CA TYR A 10 4.60 -3.23 -18.29
C TYR A 10 3.50 -4.30 -18.30
N GLU A 11 3.75 -5.44 -18.92
CA GLU A 11 2.79 -6.54 -18.99
C GLU A 11 2.48 -7.10 -17.60
N LEU A 12 3.48 -7.23 -16.74
CA LEU A 12 3.31 -7.68 -15.36
C LEU A 12 2.40 -6.71 -14.58
N ALA A 13 2.64 -5.41 -14.69
CA ALA A 13 1.84 -4.40 -14.04
C ALA A 13 0.37 -4.44 -14.50
N LYS A 14 0.14 -4.68 -15.79
CA LYS A 14 -1.21 -4.76 -16.37
C LYS A 14 -1.99 -5.97 -15.87
N LYS A 15 -1.32 -7.02 -15.42
CA LYS A 15 -1.97 -8.25 -14.93
C LYS A 15 -2.33 -8.17 -13.45
N HIS A 16 -1.87 -7.12 -12.74
CA HIS A 16 -2.06 -7.03 -11.30
C HIS A 16 -3.53 -7.07 -10.89
N HIS A 17 -3.81 -7.87 -9.87
CA HIS A 17 -5.04 -7.83 -9.10
C HIS A 17 -4.73 -8.25 -7.66
N SER A 18 -5.52 -7.76 -6.70
CA SER A 18 -5.33 -8.14 -5.30
C SER A 18 -5.76 -9.58 -5.08
N VAL A 19 -4.89 -10.37 -4.43
CA VAL A 19 -5.15 -11.77 -4.07
C VAL A 19 -5.44 -11.85 -2.58
N ARG A 20 -6.60 -12.39 -2.22
CA ARG A 20 -7.07 -12.47 -0.82
C ARG A 20 -7.23 -13.90 -0.33
N LYS A 21 -6.99 -14.89 -1.18
CA LYS A 21 -7.02 -16.30 -0.83
C LYS A 21 -5.68 -16.91 -1.20
N PHE A 22 -5.01 -17.45 -0.21
CA PHE A 22 -3.66 -18.00 -0.36
C PHE A 22 -3.64 -19.46 0.08
N LYS A 23 -2.72 -20.21 -0.51
CA LYS A 23 -2.38 -21.55 -0.01
C LYS A 23 -1.68 -21.41 1.34
N ASP A 24 -1.84 -22.42 2.19
CA ASP A 24 -1.13 -22.50 3.47
C ASP A 24 0.31 -23.00 3.20
N GLN A 25 1.11 -22.10 2.64
CA GLN A 25 2.48 -22.36 2.24
C GLN A 25 3.36 -21.16 2.60
N PRO A 26 4.13 -21.23 3.68
CA PRO A 26 5.03 -20.13 4.07
C PRO A 26 6.06 -19.83 2.99
N LEU A 27 6.41 -18.57 2.83
CA LEU A 27 7.54 -18.18 2.00
C LEU A 27 8.85 -18.60 2.68
N SER A 28 9.81 -19.04 1.88
CA SER A 28 11.15 -19.34 2.41
C SER A 28 11.88 -18.05 2.80
N GLU A 29 12.86 -18.19 3.69
CA GLU A 29 13.71 -17.09 4.11
C GLU A 29 14.42 -16.42 2.92
N ASP A 30 14.86 -17.22 1.96
CA ASP A 30 15.52 -16.72 0.74
C ASP A 30 14.58 -15.86 -0.10
N VAL A 31 13.31 -16.27 -0.24
CA VAL A 31 12.32 -15.48 -0.97
C VAL A 31 12.05 -14.18 -0.24
N VAL A 32 11.85 -14.22 1.07
CA VAL A 32 11.63 -13.00 1.88
C VAL A 32 12.80 -12.03 1.71
N ARG A 33 14.04 -12.52 1.78
CA ARG A 33 15.23 -11.69 1.59
C ARG A 33 15.23 -11.02 0.21
N LYS A 34 14.95 -11.76 -0.85
CA LYS A 34 14.90 -11.21 -2.22
C LYS A 34 13.84 -10.13 -2.35
N LEU A 35 12.67 -10.34 -1.77
CA LEU A 35 11.60 -9.35 -1.80
C LEU A 35 12.01 -8.07 -1.07
N VAL A 36 12.60 -8.19 0.11
CA VAL A 36 13.09 -7.04 0.89
C VAL A 36 14.18 -6.30 0.12
N GLU A 37 15.13 -7.01 -0.47
CA GLU A 37 16.20 -6.41 -1.27
C GLU A 37 15.65 -5.66 -2.49
N ALA A 38 14.63 -6.21 -3.15
CA ALA A 38 13.93 -5.52 -4.24
C ALA A 38 13.31 -4.21 -3.75
N GLY A 39 12.67 -4.25 -2.59
CA GLY A 39 12.11 -3.05 -1.95
C GLY A 39 13.17 -2.00 -1.65
N GLN A 40 14.28 -2.43 -1.04
CA GLN A 40 15.39 -1.54 -0.70
C GLN A 40 16.03 -0.87 -1.92
N SER A 41 15.86 -1.44 -3.10
CA SER A 41 16.41 -0.92 -4.34
C SER A 41 15.58 0.20 -4.95
N ALA A 42 14.43 0.54 -4.38
CA ALA A 42 13.60 1.64 -4.84
C ALA A 42 14.30 2.99 -4.62
N SER A 43 13.89 3.97 -5.43
CA SER A 43 14.33 5.34 -5.21
C SER A 43 13.85 5.86 -3.85
N THR A 44 14.64 6.74 -3.26
CA THR A 44 14.30 7.39 -2.00
C THR A 44 14.68 8.86 -2.08
N SER A 45 13.84 9.75 -1.54
CA SER A 45 14.07 11.19 -1.58
C SER A 45 15.37 11.54 -0.86
N SER A 46 16.29 12.22 -1.57
CA SER A 46 17.56 12.68 -1.02
C SER A 46 18.38 11.59 -0.31
N TYR A 47 18.19 10.35 -0.73
CA TYR A 47 18.85 9.18 -0.15
C TYR A 47 18.53 8.98 1.35
N LEU A 48 17.38 9.48 1.79
CA LEU A 48 17.02 9.51 3.22
C LEU A 48 16.68 8.13 3.78
N GLN A 49 16.15 7.25 2.97
CA GLN A 49 15.83 5.87 3.38
C GLN A 49 14.93 5.83 4.63
N THR A 50 13.74 6.41 4.51
CA THR A 50 12.81 6.65 5.62
C THR A 50 11.82 5.52 5.85
N SER A 51 12.15 4.32 5.43
CA SER A 51 11.28 3.16 5.59
C SER A 51 11.92 2.06 6.41
N SER A 52 11.09 1.31 7.11
CA SER A 52 11.44 0.03 7.69
C SER A 52 10.36 -0.98 7.36
N ILE A 53 10.74 -2.24 7.30
CA ILE A 53 9.84 -3.34 6.97
C ILE A 53 9.88 -4.32 8.14
N ILE A 54 8.70 -4.68 8.65
CA ILE A 54 8.60 -5.71 9.69
C ILE A 54 7.99 -6.95 9.04
N GLY A 55 8.71 -8.06 9.08
CA GLY A 55 8.18 -9.36 8.68
C GLY A 55 7.54 -10.03 9.88
N VAL A 56 6.28 -10.41 9.77
CA VAL A 56 5.52 -10.99 10.87
C VAL A 56 5.27 -12.48 10.58
N GLU A 57 5.90 -13.33 11.37
CA GLU A 57 5.78 -14.79 11.25
C GLU A 57 5.09 -15.40 12.48
N ASP A 58 5.18 -14.75 13.63
CA ASP A 58 4.60 -15.23 14.89
C ASP A 58 3.06 -15.28 14.78
N PRO A 59 2.46 -16.48 14.91
CA PRO A 59 0.99 -16.62 14.81
C PRO A 59 0.22 -15.78 15.83
N GLU A 60 0.79 -15.56 17.01
CA GLU A 60 0.13 -14.77 18.06
C GLU A 60 0.10 -13.29 17.66
N ILE A 61 1.20 -12.77 17.13
CA ILE A 61 1.26 -11.39 16.63
C ILE A 61 0.32 -11.22 15.44
N LYS A 62 0.31 -12.16 14.51
CA LYS A 62 -0.65 -12.15 13.39
C LYS A 62 -2.10 -12.10 13.87
N ALA A 63 -2.44 -12.90 14.89
CA ALA A 63 -3.79 -12.93 15.45
C ALA A 63 -4.17 -11.58 16.04
N GLN A 64 -3.27 -10.93 16.75
CA GLN A 64 -3.50 -9.59 17.31
C GLN A 64 -3.69 -8.54 16.22
N LEU A 65 -2.89 -8.60 15.15
CA LEU A 65 -3.04 -7.70 14.01
C LEU A 65 -4.36 -7.95 13.27
N LYS A 66 -4.82 -9.19 13.20
CA LYS A 66 -6.12 -9.52 12.62
C LYS A 66 -7.27 -8.88 13.41
N GLU A 67 -7.17 -8.82 14.73
CA GLU A 67 -8.18 -8.14 15.56
C GLU A 67 -8.32 -6.66 15.15
N VAL A 68 -7.21 -6.00 14.84
CA VAL A 68 -7.21 -4.61 14.36
C VAL A 68 -7.79 -4.50 12.95
N SER A 69 -7.31 -5.35 12.06
CA SER A 69 -7.62 -5.31 10.63
C SER A 69 -9.03 -5.80 10.30
N GLY A 70 -9.44 -6.89 10.93
CA GLY A 70 -10.69 -7.59 10.60
C GLY A 70 -10.61 -8.47 9.36
N GLN A 71 -9.47 -8.54 8.68
CA GLN A 71 -9.31 -9.31 7.45
C GLN A 71 -8.62 -10.65 7.72
N HIS A 72 -9.21 -11.76 7.23
CA HIS A 72 -8.68 -13.11 7.47
C HIS A 72 -7.27 -13.32 6.89
N TYR A 73 -6.95 -12.66 5.79
CA TYR A 73 -5.68 -12.84 5.11
C TYR A 73 -4.50 -12.14 5.81
N VAL A 74 -4.73 -11.47 6.93
CA VAL A 74 -3.65 -11.08 7.85
C VAL A 74 -3.01 -12.32 8.45
N VAL A 75 -3.79 -13.36 8.71
CA VAL A 75 -3.32 -14.65 9.25
C VAL A 75 -3.11 -15.66 8.13
N ASP A 76 -4.08 -15.77 7.21
CA ASP A 76 -4.11 -16.77 6.15
C ASP A 76 -3.34 -16.29 4.93
N ASN A 77 -2.03 -16.45 4.95
CA ASN A 77 -1.12 -16.02 3.87
C ASN A 77 0.18 -16.81 3.93
N GLY A 78 1.07 -16.54 2.98
CA GLY A 78 2.42 -17.09 2.98
C GLY A 78 3.42 -16.28 3.80
N TYR A 79 3.20 -14.96 3.87
CA TYR A 79 4.03 -14.05 4.64
C TYR A 79 3.33 -12.70 4.82
N LEU A 80 3.52 -12.07 5.96
CA LEU A 80 2.96 -10.76 6.26
C LEU A 80 4.08 -9.74 6.45
N PHE A 81 4.06 -8.70 5.62
CA PHE A 81 4.90 -7.51 5.81
C PHE A 81 4.09 -6.38 6.41
N VAL A 82 4.70 -5.62 7.32
CA VAL A 82 4.18 -4.34 7.78
C VAL A 82 5.19 -3.27 7.40
N PHE A 83 4.71 -2.23 6.70
CA PHE A 83 5.55 -1.15 6.20
C PHE A 83 5.44 0.05 7.12
N VAL A 84 6.59 0.55 7.54
CA VAL A 84 6.73 1.55 8.60
C VAL A 84 7.44 2.78 8.05
N LEU A 85 6.83 3.95 8.21
CA LEU A 85 7.52 5.23 8.08
C LEU A 85 8.44 5.35 9.29
N ASP A 86 9.72 5.56 9.06
CA ASP A 86 10.72 5.43 10.12
C ASP A 86 11.75 6.55 10.07
N TYR A 87 11.63 7.46 11.03
CA TYR A 87 12.64 8.48 11.31
C TYR A 87 13.40 8.19 12.61
N TYR A 88 13.20 7.02 13.21
CA TYR A 88 13.91 6.68 14.46
C TYR A 88 15.43 6.69 14.24
N ARG A 89 15.92 6.07 13.16
CA ARG A 89 17.36 6.07 12.84
C ARG A 89 17.89 7.48 12.60
N HIS A 90 17.07 8.36 12.06
CA HIS A 90 17.43 9.77 11.85
C HIS A 90 17.52 10.51 13.19
N SER A 91 16.66 10.17 14.14
CA SER A 91 16.74 10.74 15.48
C SER A 91 18.04 10.39 16.20
N LEU A 92 18.59 9.21 15.92
CA LEU A 92 19.89 8.80 16.49
C LEU A 92 21.04 9.62 15.91
N ILE A 93 20.98 9.92 14.61
CA ILE A 93 21.97 10.81 13.95
C ILE A 93 21.86 12.22 14.51
N ASN A 94 20.62 12.68 14.75
CA ASN A 94 20.30 14.03 15.21
C ASN A 94 20.98 14.39 16.51
N GLU A 95 21.28 13.43 17.38
CA GLU A 95 21.95 13.64 18.67
C GLU A 95 23.31 14.33 18.52
N GLY A 96 24.00 14.16 17.38
CA GLY A 96 25.33 14.73 17.14
C GLY A 96 25.36 15.83 16.10
N VAL A 97 24.21 16.36 15.67
CA VAL A 97 24.13 17.29 14.54
C VAL A 97 23.57 18.65 14.94
N GLU A 98 24.22 19.71 14.44
CA GLU A 98 23.74 21.09 14.55
C GLU A 98 23.68 21.72 13.14
N PRO A 99 22.55 22.34 12.72
CA PRO A 99 21.27 22.43 13.45
C PRO A 99 20.53 21.09 13.51
N HIS A 100 19.65 20.97 14.51
CA HIS A 100 18.87 19.74 14.71
C HIS A 100 17.91 19.47 13.53
N MET A 101 17.70 18.18 13.26
CA MET A 101 16.90 17.71 12.12
C MET A 101 15.40 17.50 12.42
N GLU A 102 15.03 17.46 13.70
CA GLU A 102 13.65 17.13 14.09
C GLU A 102 12.60 18.07 13.50
N THR A 103 12.94 19.33 13.26
CA THR A 103 12.05 20.28 12.58
C THR A 103 11.59 19.75 11.22
N SER A 104 12.49 19.08 10.49
CA SER A 104 12.19 18.52 9.18
C SER A 104 11.37 17.24 9.28
N PHE A 105 11.82 16.24 10.05
CA PHE A 105 11.09 14.98 10.07
C PHE A 105 9.81 15.01 10.90
N GLU A 106 9.63 15.99 11.79
CA GLU A 106 8.36 16.23 12.50
C GLU A 106 7.34 17.02 11.67
N SER A 107 7.72 17.51 10.51
CA SER A 107 6.88 18.37 9.67
C SER A 107 5.95 17.59 8.74
N ALA A 108 4.98 18.33 8.15
CA ALA A 108 4.14 17.79 7.09
C ALA A 108 4.97 17.29 5.90
N GLU A 109 6.03 18.03 5.52
CA GLU A 109 6.96 17.59 4.47
C GLU A 109 7.61 16.26 4.84
N GLY A 110 8.01 16.10 6.10
CA GLY A 110 8.57 14.85 6.60
C GLY A 110 7.61 13.67 6.44
N LEU A 111 6.33 13.88 6.70
CA LEU A 111 5.30 12.87 6.48
C LEU A 111 5.18 12.51 5.01
N LEU A 112 5.13 13.51 4.12
CA LEU A 112 5.03 13.25 2.67
C LEU A 112 6.22 12.44 2.17
N VAL A 113 7.42 12.88 2.50
CA VAL A 113 8.66 12.19 2.08
C VAL A 113 8.67 10.75 2.58
N GLY A 114 8.37 10.54 3.85
CA GLY A 114 8.38 9.20 4.44
C GLY A 114 7.31 8.29 3.84
N ALA A 115 6.09 8.78 3.68
CA ALA A 115 5.00 7.99 3.10
C ALA A 115 5.27 7.62 1.65
N ILE A 116 5.82 8.55 0.86
CA ILE A 116 6.20 8.28 -0.54
C ILE A 116 7.29 7.21 -0.60
N ASP A 117 8.35 7.35 0.21
CA ASP A 117 9.42 6.34 0.27
C ASP A 117 8.87 4.95 0.56
N VAL A 118 8.01 4.84 1.56
CA VAL A 118 7.41 3.55 1.96
C VAL A 118 6.58 2.95 0.82
N ALA A 119 5.80 3.78 0.13
CA ALA A 119 4.98 3.34 -1.00
C ALA A 119 5.85 2.79 -2.14
N LEU A 120 6.95 3.49 -2.47
CA LEU A 120 7.88 3.04 -3.51
C LEU A 120 8.50 1.69 -3.16
N VAL A 121 8.98 1.54 -1.93
CA VAL A 121 9.55 0.28 -1.44
C VAL A 121 8.53 -0.85 -1.56
N SER A 122 7.32 -0.63 -1.10
CA SER A 122 6.29 -1.67 -1.10
C SER A 122 5.89 -2.10 -2.50
N GLU A 123 5.80 -1.18 -3.46
CA GLU A 123 5.42 -1.53 -4.83
C GLU A 123 6.53 -2.34 -5.54
N ASN A 124 7.81 -2.05 -5.26
CA ASN A 124 8.89 -2.90 -5.75
C ASN A 124 8.74 -4.33 -5.22
N ILE A 125 8.37 -4.50 -3.95
CA ILE A 125 8.13 -5.83 -3.37
C ILE A 125 6.95 -6.50 -4.06
N ALA A 126 5.86 -5.77 -4.29
CA ALA A 126 4.67 -6.31 -4.95
C ALA A 126 5.01 -6.83 -6.35
N LEU A 127 5.71 -6.04 -7.16
CA LEU A 127 6.12 -6.43 -8.50
C LEU A 127 7.06 -7.64 -8.49
N ALA A 128 8.04 -7.65 -7.60
CA ALA A 128 8.97 -8.78 -7.47
C ALA A 128 8.23 -10.07 -7.06
N ALA A 129 7.28 -9.96 -6.13
CA ALA A 129 6.48 -11.10 -5.69
C ALA A 129 5.64 -11.64 -6.85
N GLU A 130 4.97 -10.77 -7.59
CA GLU A 130 4.15 -11.16 -8.73
C GLU A 130 4.98 -11.77 -9.86
N ASP A 131 6.18 -11.26 -10.08
CA ASP A 131 7.15 -11.85 -11.03
C ASP A 131 7.51 -13.28 -10.65
N MET A 132 7.59 -13.58 -9.37
CA MET A 132 7.89 -14.92 -8.86
C MET A 132 6.67 -15.85 -8.85
N GLY A 133 5.50 -15.37 -9.26
CA GLY A 133 4.26 -16.15 -9.27
C GLY A 133 3.43 -16.05 -7.99
N TYR A 134 3.82 -15.22 -7.04
CA TYR A 134 3.02 -14.97 -5.84
C TYR A 134 1.93 -13.94 -6.11
N GLY A 135 0.90 -13.95 -5.26
CA GLY A 135 -0.09 -12.88 -5.21
C GLY A 135 0.17 -11.98 -4.01
N ILE A 136 -0.35 -10.77 -4.08
CA ILE A 136 -0.25 -9.81 -2.97
C ILE A 136 -1.60 -9.13 -2.74
N VAL A 137 -1.77 -8.63 -1.52
CA VAL A 137 -2.83 -7.67 -1.21
C VAL A 137 -2.32 -6.68 -0.17
N TYR A 138 -2.59 -5.40 -0.41
CA TYR A 138 -2.28 -4.35 0.55
C TYR A 138 -3.31 -4.30 1.68
N LEU A 139 -2.87 -3.92 2.87
CA LEU A 139 -3.67 -3.90 4.09
C LEU A 139 -3.63 -2.51 4.75
N GLY A 140 -4.45 -1.59 4.22
CA GLY A 140 -4.66 -0.30 4.87
C GLY A 140 -5.40 -0.40 6.21
N SER A 141 -6.09 -1.51 6.43
CA SER A 141 -6.88 -1.78 7.64
C SER A 141 -6.07 -1.84 8.94
N LEU A 142 -4.75 -1.94 8.87
CA LEU A 142 -3.90 -1.82 10.06
C LEU A 142 -4.00 -0.43 10.69
N ARG A 143 -4.39 0.59 9.92
CA ARG A 143 -4.62 1.94 10.45
C ARG A 143 -5.97 2.10 11.15
N ASN A 144 -6.77 1.05 11.25
CA ASN A 144 -8.01 1.10 12.03
C ASN A 144 -7.73 1.37 13.52
N ASP A 145 -6.57 0.94 14.02
CA ASP A 145 -6.12 1.23 15.38
C ASP A 145 -4.59 1.29 15.40
N VAL A 146 -4.04 2.44 15.02
CA VAL A 146 -2.60 2.66 14.91
C VAL A 146 -1.91 2.49 16.26
N GLY A 147 -2.51 3.02 17.33
CA GLY A 147 -1.92 2.91 18.68
C GLY A 147 -1.72 1.45 19.08
N ARG A 148 -2.72 0.62 18.80
CA ARG A 148 -2.65 -0.81 19.09
C ARG A 148 -1.56 -1.49 18.25
N VAL A 149 -1.47 -1.18 16.96
CA VAL A 149 -0.43 -1.75 16.08
C VAL A 149 0.95 -1.36 16.56
N ARG A 150 1.14 -0.11 16.98
CA ARG A 150 2.43 0.35 17.51
C ARG A 150 2.83 -0.42 18.76
N GLU A 151 1.89 -0.72 19.64
CA GLU A 151 2.12 -1.57 20.83
C GLU A 151 2.46 -3.00 20.45
N ILE A 152 1.66 -3.61 19.59
CA ILE A 152 1.85 -5.01 19.15
C ILE A 152 3.25 -5.20 18.55
N LEU A 153 3.70 -4.26 17.74
CA LEU A 153 4.96 -4.35 17.01
C LEU A 153 6.14 -3.66 17.73
N ASP A 154 5.90 -3.13 18.92
CA ASP A 154 6.91 -2.44 19.72
C ASP A 154 7.64 -1.33 18.94
N LEU A 155 6.87 -0.47 18.27
CA LEU A 155 7.43 0.61 17.46
C LEU A 155 7.94 1.75 18.34
N PRO A 156 9.17 2.24 18.08
CA PRO A 156 9.72 3.37 18.83
C PRO A 156 9.10 4.71 18.38
N GLU A 157 9.45 5.78 19.07
CA GLU A 157 9.13 7.13 18.63
C GLU A 157 9.63 7.36 17.21
N TYR A 158 8.92 8.14 16.42
CA TYR A 158 9.20 8.47 15.02
C TYR A 158 9.02 7.31 14.04
N ALA A 159 8.52 6.16 14.50
CA ALA A 159 8.17 5.03 13.65
C ALA A 159 6.65 4.84 13.62
N PHE A 160 6.07 4.80 12.42
CA PHE A 160 4.62 4.82 12.24
C PHE A 160 4.19 3.76 11.22
N PRO A 161 3.26 2.85 11.58
CA PRO A 161 2.81 1.82 10.65
C PRO A 161 1.86 2.43 9.62
N LEU A 162 2.19 2.29 8.34
CA LEU A 162 1.36 2.86 7.28
C LEU A 162 0.36 1.85 6.71
N PHE A 163 0.83 0.65 6.41
CA PHE A 163 0.00 -0.42 5.87
C PHE A 163 0.76 -1.74 5.93
N GLY A 164 0.05 -2.83 5.68
CA GLY A 164 0.66 -4.14 5.53
C GLY A 164 0.52 -4.66 4.11
N MET A 165 1.14 -5.80 3.87
CA MET A 165 1.01 -6.56 2.63
C MET A 165 1.04 -8.05 2.96
N ALA A 166 0.00 -8.77 2.58
CA ALA A 166 0.01 -10.22 2.60
C ALA A 166 0.53 -10.73 1.27
N VAL A 167 1.45 -11.68 1.31
CA VAL A 167 2.06 -12.29 0.12
C VAL A 167 1.91 -13.79 0.25
N GLY A 168 1.68 -14.46 -0.86
CA GLY A 168 1.63 -15.91 -0.86
C GLY A 168 1.28 -16.49 -2.20
N GLU A 169 1.33 -17.80 -2.27
CA GLU A 169 0.88 -18.53 -3.46
C GLU A 169 -0.64 -18.46 -3.52
N PRO A 170 -1.22 -17.98 -4.63
CA PRO A 170 -2.68 -17.89 -4.74
C PRO A 170 -3.33 -19.28 -4.58
N ALA A 171 -4.46 -19.32 -3.87
CA ALA A 171 -5.24 -20.54 -3.75
C ALA A 171 -5.78 -20.98 -5.13
N GLU A 172 -6.04 -22.27 -5.28
CA GLU A 172 -6.50 -22.83 -6.57
C GLU A 172 -7.84 -22.25 -7.02
N ASP A 173 -8.71 -21.89 -6.07
CA ASP A 173 -10.02 -21.27 -6.34
C ASP A 173 -9.96 -19.74 -6.41
N GLU A 174 -8.77 -19.16 -6.33
CA GLU A 174 -8.60 -17.71 -6.53
C GLU A 174 -8.84 -17.39 -8.00
N ASN A 175 -9.81 -16.53 -8.27
CA ASN A 175 -10.27 -16.22 -9.62
C ASN A 175 -10.34 -14.72 -9.92
N GLY A 176 -9.59 -13.93 -9.19
CA GLY A 176 -9.53 -12.48 -9.39
C GLY A 176 -8.98 -12.12 -10.78
N SER A 177 -9.27 -10.91 -11.21
CA SER A 177 -8.81 -10.36 -12.46
C SER A 177 -8.55 -8.86 -12.30
N PRO A 178 -7.75 -8.25 -13.20
CA PRO A 178 -7.53 -6.82 -13.15
C PRO A 178 -8.85 -6.04 -13.21
N LYS A 179 -9.01 -5.09 -12.30
CA LYS A 179 -10.16 -4.19 -12.33
C LYS A 179 -9.94 -3.10 -13.37
N PRO A 180 -10.99 -2.64 -14.06
CA PRO A 180 -10.86 -1.51 -14.97
C PRO A 180 -10.38 -0.27 -14.23
N ARG A 181 -9.51 0.48 -14.87
CA ARG A 181 -9.00 1.75 -14.34
C ARG A 181 -9.66 2.91 -15.07
N LEU A 182 -9.60 4.10 -14.49
CA LEU A 182 -10.01 5.32 -15.18
C LEU A 182 -9.30 5.41 -16.54
N PRO A 183 -9.95 6.00 -17.56
CA PRO A 183 -9.33 6.12 -18.88
C PRO A 183 -8.01 6.90 -18.84
N PHE A 184 -7.12 6.59 -19.77
CA PHE A 184 -5.82 7.24 -19.88
C PHE A 184 -5.94 8.76 -19.87
N GLU A 185 -6.86 9.31 -20.65
CA GLU A 185 -7.04 10.76 -20.79
C GLU A 185 -7.57 11.45 -19.52
N HIS A 186 -8.15 10.67 -18.61
CA HIS A 186 -8.61 11.21 -17.33
C HIS A 186 -7.47 11.33 -16.32
N ILE A 187 -6.45 10.47 -16.44
CA ILE A 187 -5.30 10.42 -15.53
C ILE A 187 -4.13 11.25 -16.06
N PHE A 188 -3.88 11.19 -17.37
CA PHE A 188 -2.75 11.86 -18.00
C PHE A 188 -3.18 13.19 -18.61
N HIS A 189 -2.61 14.27 -18.11
CA HIS A 189 -2.82 15.63 -18.61
C HIS A 189 -1.53 16.12 -19.25
N LYS A 190 -1.59 16.52 -20.53
CA LYS A 190 -0.40 16.97 -21.24
C LYS A 190 -0.16 18.45 -20.97
N ASN A 191 1.02 18.79 -20.50
CA ASN A 191 1.52 20.13 -20.15
C ASN A 191 0.84 20.75 -18.93
N VAL A 192 -0.48 20.84 -18.89
CA VAL A 192 -1.23 21.46 -17.78
C VAL A 192 -2.43 20.59 -17.44
N TYR A 193 -2.95 20.77 -16.24
CA TYR A 193 -4.14 20.04 -15.78
C TYR A 193 -5.38 20.51 -16.56
N ASN A 194 -6.17 19.56 -17.07
CA ASN A 194 -7.45 19.84 -17.71
C ASN A 194 -8.58 19.67 -16.69
N SER A 195 -9.09 20.81 -16.19
CA SER A 195 -10.17 20.84 -15.19
C SER A 195 -11.56 21.08 -15.81
N ASN A 196 -11.74 20.85 -17.10
CA ASN A 196 -13.03 21.03 -17.75
C ASN A 196 -14.08 20.15 -17.08
N LYS A 197 -14.99 20.77 -16.35
CA LYS A 197 -15.95 20.10 -15.48
C LYS A 197 -16.91 19.21 -16.26
N ALA A 198 -17.45 19.71 -17.36
CA ALA A 198 -18.41 18.95 -18.18
C ALA A 198 -17.76 17.70 -18.78
N GLN A 199 -16.55 17.84 -19.31
CA GLN A 199 -15.79 16.76 -19.90
C GLN A 199 -15.43 15.70 -18.86
N GLN A 200 -14.96 16.12 -17.68
CA GLN A 200 -14.64 15.20 -16.60
C GLN A 200 -15.87 14.43 -16.11
N LYS A 201 -17.00 15.10 -15.97
CA LYS A 201 -18.25 14.45 -15.56
C LYS A 201 -18.72 13.41 -16.58
N GLU A 202 -18.60 13.71 -17.87
CA GLU A 202 -18.93 12.78 -18.93
C GLU A 202 -18.07 11.51 -18.85
N THR A 203 -16.76 11.70 -18.68
CA THR A 203 -15.81 10.58 -18.52
C THR A 203 -16.14 9.73 -17.29
N LEU A 204 -16.43 10.37 -16.16
CA LEU A 204 -16.79 9.66 -14.93
C LEU A 204 -18.08 8.87 -15.09
N ASN A 205 -19.09 9.42 -15.77
CA ASN A 205 -20.35 8.72 -16.03
C ASN A 205 -20.12 7.47 -16.88
N ALA A 206 -19.31 7.60 -17.94
CA ALA A 206 -18.97 6.46 -18.80
C ALA A 206 -18.20 5.39 -18.03
N TYR A 207 -17.26 5.80 -17.19
CA TYR A 207 -16.49 4.88 -16.33
C TYR A 207 -17.40 4.18 -15.33
N ASP A 208 -18.35 4.89 -14.74
CA ASP A 208 -19.33 4.32 -13.80
C ASP A 208 -20.13 3.18 -14.45
N GLN A 209 -20.54 3.34 -15.70
CA GLN A 209 -21.23 2.30 -16.44
C GLN A 209 -20.33 1.09 -16.69
N MET A 210 -19.07 1.33 -17.03
CA MET A 210 -18.07 0.27 -17.24
C MET A 210 -17.86 -0.54 -15.96
N VAL A 211 -17.69 0.13 -14.81
CA VAL A 211 -17.47 -0.53 -13.52
C VAL A 211 -18.70 -1.32 -13.08
N SER A 212 -19.89 -0.73 -13.25
CA SER A 212 -21.15 -1.42 -12.94
C SER A 212 -21.28 -2.70 -13.74
N LYS A 213 -20.98 -2.66 -15.04
CA LYS A 213 -21.00 -3.83 -15.92
C LYS A 213 -19.97 -4.86 -15.49
N TYR A 214 -18.76 -4.42 -15.16
CA TYR A 214 -17.72 -5.32 -14.67
C TYR A 214 -18.19 -6.13 -13.46
N TYR A 215 -18.83 -5.49 -12.49
CA TYR A 215 -19.36 -6.20 -11.33
C TYR A 215 -20.54 -7.10 -11.66
N GLN A 216 -21.43 -6.68 -12.55
CA GLN A 216 -22.54 -7.52 -13.02
C GLN A 216 -22.02 -8.80 -13.64
N ASP A 217 -21.04 -8.69 -14.55
CA ASP A 217 -20.47 -9.84 -15.26
C ASP A 217 -19.71 -10.77 -14.30
N ARG A 218 -18.93 -10.20 -13.38
CA ARG A 218 -18.12 -10.97 -12.44
C ARG A 218 -18.95 -11.69 -11.38
N THR A 219 -20.08 -11.13 -10.98
CA THR A 219 -20.89 -11.63 -9.86
C THR A 219 -22.24 -12.20 -10.30
N ASN A 220 -22.45 -12.44 -11.59
CA ASN A 220 -23.73 -12.90 -12.14
C ASN A 220 -24.90 -12.01 -11.71
N GLY A 221 -24.69 -10.69 -11.75
CA GLY A 221 -25.72 -9.70 -11.43
C GLY A 221 -25.93 -9.40 -9.96
N VAL A 222 -25.19 -10.06 -9.06
CA VAL A 222 -25.32 -9.82 -7.61
C VAL A 222 -24.83 -8.42 -7.22
N ARG A 223 -23.74 -7.95 -7.85
CA ARG A 223 -23.20 -6.60 -7.65
C ARG A 223 -23.33 -5.80 -8.93
N ASN A 224 -23.71 -4.54 -8.79
CA ASN A 224 -23.86 -3.62 -9.92
C ASN A 224 -23.53 -2.18 -9.58
N GLU A 225 -22.88 -1.93 -8.43
CA GLU A 225 -22.55 -0.57 -8.02
C GLU A 225 -21.56 0.08 -8.98
N THR A 226 -21.71 1.39 -9.14
CA THR A 226 -20.77 2.21 -9.90
C THR A 226 -19.53 2.54 -9.06
N TRP A 227 -18.47 2.96 -9.72
CA TRP A 227 -17.28 3.44 -9.03
C TRP A 227 -17.59 4.66 -8.14
N SER A 228 -18.37 5.62 -8.64
CA SER A 228 -18.77 6.81 -7.86
C SER A 228 -19.53 6.44 -6.60
N GLN A 229 -20.42 5.45 -6.66
CA GLN A 229 -21.15 4.97 -5.49
C GLN A 229 -20.21 4.37 -4.44
N GLN A 230 -19.23 3.56 -4.89
CA GLN A 230 -18.24 2.96 -3.99
C GLN A 230 -17.39 4.02 -3.31
N VAL A 231 -16.87 4.99 -4.09
CA VAL A 231 -16.02 6.06 -3.58
C VAL A 231 -16.79 6.94 -2.60
N ALA A 232 -18.02 7.33 -2.96
CA ALA A 232 -18.87 8.14 -2.08
C ALA A 232 -19.16 7.42 -0.77
N GLY A 233 -19.48 6.14 -0.83
CA GLY A 233 -19.73 5.34 0.37
C GLY A 233 -18.50 5.25 1.28
N PHE A 234 -17.34 5.01 0.70
CA PHE A 234 -16.09 4.92 1.45
C PHE A 234 -15.70 6.27 2.08
N LEU A 235 -15.69 7.34 1.29
CA LEU A 235 -15.22 8.65 1.76
C LEU A 235 -16.20 9.31 2.73
N SER A 236 -17.51 9.02 2.64
CA SER A 236 -18.49 9.54 3.59
C SER A 236 -18.53 8.75 4.91
N GLY A 237 -17.84 7.60 4.97
CA GLY A 237 -17.81 6.74 6.15
C GLY A 237 -16.99 7.26 7.32
N LYS A 238 -16.25 8.36 7.16
CA LYS A 238 -15.47 9.02 8.21
C LYS A 238 -14.51 8.09 8.95
N ALA A 239 -13.84 7.19 8.22
CA ALA A 239 -12.88 6.26 8.81
C ALA A 239 -11.58 6.96 9.20
N ARG A 240 -11.02 6.55 10.33
CA ARG A 240 -9.66 6.92 10.76
C ARG A 240 -9.45 8.43 10.96
N LEU A 241 -10.44 9.10 11.55
CA LEU A 241 -10.37 10.55 11.82
C LEU A 241 -9.39 10.92 12.94
N ASP A 242 -8.89 9.93 13.67
CA ASP A 242 -7.89 10.09 14.74
C ASP A 242 -6.45 10.12 14.21
N MET A 243 -6.23 10.08 12.89
CA MET A 243 -4.89 9.90 12.32
C MET A 243 -3.91 10.99 12.72
N LEU A 244 -4.33 12.25 12.71
CA LEU A 244 -3.46 13.36 13.14
C LEU A 244 -3.01 13.18 14.59
N GLU A 245 -3.93 12.83 15.48
CA GLU A 245 -3.63 12.55 16.88
C GLU A 245 -2.60 11.42 17.01
N GLN A 246 -2.78 10.33 16.26
CA GLN A 246 -1.87 9.18 16.28
C GLN A 246 -0.48 9.54 15.74
N LEU A 247 -0.42 10.34 14.67
CA LEU A 247 0.85 10.86 14.15
C LEU A 247 1.56 11.71 15.19
N ASN A 248 0.84 12.61 15.86
CA ASN A 248 1.41 13.47 16.90
C ASN A 248 1.95 12.64 18.08
N LYS A 249 1.24 11.60 18.48
CA LYS A 249 1.70 10.69 19.54
C LYS A 249 3.00 9.99 19.18
N ALA A 250 3.22 9.74 17.90
CA ALA A 250 4.46 9.16 17.41
C ALA A 250 5.59 10.18 17.21
N GLY A 251 5.33 11.46 17.48
CA GLY A 251 6.31 12.54 17.28
C GLY A 251 6.29 13.16 15.89
N LEU A 252 5.30 12.85 15.07
CA LEU A 252 5.21 13.27 13.67
C LEU A 252 4.09 14.32 13.50
N MET A 253 4.11 15.02 12.37
CA MET A 253 3.08 16.01 11.99
C MET A 253 2.87 17.10 13.05
N LYS A 254 3.92 17.54 13.71
CA LYS A 254 3.84 18.61 14.72
C LYS A 254 3.86 20.00 14.10
N ARG A 255 4.12 20.09 12.79
CA ARG A 255 4.16 21.35 12.06
C ARG A 255 4.00 21.12 10.56
#